data_c4431228fcca362e3b10f930521b6209
#
_entry.id   c4431228fcca362e3b10f930521b6209
#
_cell.length_a   1.000
_cell.length_b   1.000
_cell.length_c   1.000
_cell.angle_alpha   90.00
_cell.angle_beta   90.00
_cell.angle_gamma   90.00
#
_symmetry.space_group_name_H-M   'P 1'
#
loop_
_entity.id
_entity.type
_entity.pdbx_description
1 polymer ?
#
loop_
_entity_poly.entity_id
_entity_poly.type
_entity_poly.pdbx_seq_one_letter_code
_entity_poly.pdbx_strand_id
1 'polypeptide(L)'
;MGTFGIHTFEDDHCLDWFSDLLDVDRPTTFFKECLDLSDIDEDEMEYMPCTGVLCAAVMIDGLLNGPTDDLPEDVRDWLQQNKKLKVAKLVPDAVSGLDRLLQDGSEMHDLWKENKKLYPKWKKRILDLKTRLESQ
;
A
#
# COMPACT_ATOMS: atom_id res chain seq x y z
N MET A 1 10.41 -15.63 6.01
CA MET A 1 9.54 -14.72 5.32
C MET A 1 8.74 -13.88 6.31
N GLY A 2 8.66 -12.58 6.09
CA GLY A 2 8.05 -11.66 7.04
C GLY A 2 6.54 -11.49 6.93
N THR A 3 5.87 -12.26 6.08
CA THR A 3 4.44 -12.14 5.86
C THR A 3 3.69 -13.24 6.57
N PHE A 4 2.81 -12.87 7.50
CA PHE A 4 2.06 -13.81 8.32
C PHE A 4 0.61 -13.99 7.87
N GLY A 5 0.10 -13.13 7.00
CA GLY A 5 -1.26 -13.19 6.50
C GLY A 5 -1.49 -12.23 5.34
N ILE A 6 -2.75 -12.09 4.94
CA ILE A 6 -3.12 -11.26 3.77
C ILE A 6 -3.24 -9.76 4.09
N HIS A 7 -3.23 -9.39 5.37
CA HIS A 7 -3.36 -7.98 5.76
C HIS A 7 -2.02 -7.25 5.57
N THR A 8 -2.10 -6.01 5.11
CA THR A 8 -0.92 -5.23 4.73
C THR A 8 0.15 -5.21 5.82
N PHE A 9 -0.23 -4.88 7.06
CA PHE A 9 0.74 -4.73 8.14
C PHE A 9 1.03 -6.04 8.89
N GLU A 10 0.65 -7.17 8.33
CA GLU A 10 1.15 -8.48 8.75
C GLU A 10 2.48 -8.82 8.03
N ASP A 11 2.92 -7.97 7.12
CA ASP A 11 4.19 -8.08 6.40
C ASP A 11 5.22 -7.21 7.13
N ASP A 12 6.36 -7.79 7.49
CA ASP A 12 7.44 -7.08 8.21
C ASP A 12 7.98 -5.90 7.40
N HIS A 13 8.02 -6.00 6.07
CA HIS A 13 8.47 -4.90 5.23
C HIS A 13 7.52 -3.71 5.33
N CYS A 14 6.23 -3.98 5.45
CA CYS A 14 5.22 -2.92 5.63
C CYS A 14 5.33 -2.28 7.01
N LEU A 15 5.64 -3.07 8.04
CA LEU A 15 5.88 -2.53 9.38
C LEU A 15 7.12 -1.62 9.39
N ASP A 16 8.19 -2.02 8.70
CA ASP A 16 9.39 -1.19 8.55
C ASP A 16 9.08 0.10 7.80
N TRP A 17 8.26 0.01 6.76
CA TRP A 17 7.82 1.17 6.01
C TRP A 17 7.06 2.16 6.92
N PHE A 18 6.20 1.65 7.79
CA PHE A 18 5.47 2.49 8.73
C PHE A 18 6.41 3.18 9.71
N SER A 19 7.45 2.48 10.19
CA SER A 19 8.49 3.09 11.01
C SER A 19 9.16 4.26 10.30
N ASP A 20 9.46 4.10 9.01
CA ASP A 20 10.03 5.17 8.20
C ASP A 20 9.08 6.36 8.09
N LEU A 21 7.78 6.09 7.92
CA LEU A 21 6.76 7.13 7.85
C LEU A 21 6.73 7.98 9.11
N LEU A 22 6.93 7.37 10.28
CA LEU A 22 6.93 8.08 11.55
C LEU A 22 8.07 9.11 11.66
N ASP A 23 9.14 8.93 10.88
CA ASP A 23 10.33 9.78 10.92
C ASP A 23 10.34 10.88 9.86
N VAL A 24 9.37 10.89 8.93
CA VAL A 24 9.38 11.90 7.87
C VAL A 24 8.64 13.16 8.31
N ASP A 25 9.13 14.31 7.83
CA ASP A 25 8.54 15.62 8.13
C ASP A 25 7.31 15.91 7.26
N ARG A 26 7.28 15.34 6.05
CA ARG A 26 6.22 15.60 5.06
C ARG A 26 5.62 14.30 4.55
N PRO A 27 4.63 13.76 5.26
CA PRO A 27 4.02 12.47 4.85
C PRO A 27 3.47 12.47 3.42
N THR A 28 2.85 13.55 2.98
CA THR A 28 2.30 13.63 1.63
C THR A 28 3.39 13.49 0.57
N THR A 29 4.53 14.15 0.78
CA THR A 29 5.69 14.02 -0.12
C THR A 29 6.23 12.59 -0.11
N PHE A 30 6.30 11.98 1.06
CA PHE A 30 6.75 10.60 1.20
C PHE A 30 5.85 9.65 0.41
N PHE A 31 4.52 9.80 0.53
CA PHE A 31 3.56 8.99 -0.25
C PHE A 31 3.77 9.19 -1.75
N LYS A 32 3.93 10.44 -2.17
CA LYS A 32 4.14 10.75 -3.58
C LYS A 32 5.40 10.06 -4.13
N GLU A 33 6.47 10.08 -3.36
CA GLU A 33 7.72 9.42 -3.75
C GLU A 33 7.54 7.89 -3.85
N CYS A 34 6.79 7.30 -2.91
CA CYS A 34 6.50 5.86 -2.94
C CYS A 34 5.66 5.48 -4.17
N LEU A 35 4.82 6.37 -4.65
CA LEU A 35 3.95 6.12 -5.80
C LEU A 35 4.62 6.48 -7.14
N ASP A 36 5.79 7.09 -7.10
CA ASP A 36 6.52 7.45 -8.32
C ASP A 36 7.28 6.23 -8.85
N LEU A 37 6.76 5.63 -9.90
CA LEU A 37 7.32 4.43 -10.52
C LEU A 37 8.07 4.74 -11.82
N SER A 38 8.42 6.02 -12.05
CA SER A 38 9.09 6.44 -13.30
C SER A 38 10.43 5.78 -13.53
N ASP A 39 11.14 5.41 -12.45
CA ASP A 39 12.44 4.74 -12.54
C ASP A 39 12.33 3.21 -12.43
N ILE A 40 11.12 2.68 -12.37
CA ILE A 40 10.87 1.25 -12.25
C ILE A 40 10.69 0.64 -13.62
N ASP A 41 11.33 -0.51 -13.87
CA ASP A 41 11.22 -1.26 -15.12
C ASP A 41 9.76 -1.68 -15.35
N GLU A 42 9.28 -1.56 -16.59
CA GLU A 42 7.91 -1.95 -16.94
C GLU A 42 7.64 -3.43 -16.73
N ASP A 43 8.67 -4.26 -16.93
CA ASP A 43 8.55 -5.72 -16.85
C ASP A 43 8.90 -6.29 -15.48
N GLU A 44 9.48 -5.48 -14.61
CA GLU A 44 9.99 -5.98 -13.33
C GLU A 44 9.86 -4.93 -12.24
N MET A 45 9.22 -5.29 -11.13
CA MET A 45 9.04 -4.43 -9.98
C MET A 45 9.44 -5.19 -8.72
N GLU A 46 10.52 -4.77 -8.10
CA GLU A 46 11.05 -5.44 -6.91
C GLU A 46 10.12 -5.29 -5.71
N TYR A 47 10.35 -6.11 -4.68
CA TYR A 47 9.49 -6.17 -3.50
C TYR A 47 9.40 -4.83 -2.76
N MET A 48 10.51 -4.11 -2.58
CA MET A 48 10.50 -2.85 -1.83
C MET A 48 9.64 -1.76 -2.50
N PRO A 49 9.74 -1.52 -3.82
CA PRO A 49 8.78 -0.64 -4.50
C PRO A 49 7.33 -1.09 -4.34
N CYS A 50 7.07 -2.40 -4.39
CA CYS A 50 5.73 -2.94 -4.15
C CYS A 50 5.22 -2.57 -2.77
N THR A 51 6.07 -2.72 -1.75
CA THR A 51 5.74 -2.35 -0.37
C THR A 51 5.37 -0.87 -0.28
N GLY A 52 6.17 0.00 -0.88
CA GLY A 52 5.91 1.44 -0.86
C GLY A 52 4.56 1.79 -1.48
N VAL A 53 4.26 1.22 -2.65
CA VAL A 53 2.99 1.45 -3.33
C VAL A 53 1.80 0.99 -2.49
N LEU A 54 1.87 -0.24 -1.99
CA LEU A 54 0.77 -0.83 -1.22
C LEU A 54 0.52 -0.04 0.05
N CYS A 55 1.57 0.24 0.82
CA CYS A 55 1.43 0.93 2.10
C CYS A 55 0.96 2.38 1.90
N ALA A 56 1.50 3.09 0.91
CA ALA A 56 1.04 4.45 0.61
C ALA A 56 -0.45 4.45 0.22
N ALA A 57 -0.87 3.48 -0.61
CA ALA A 57 -2.27 3.37 -1.02
C ALA A 57 -3.19 3.09 0.18
N VAL A 58 -2.78 2.21 1.09
CA VAL A 58 -3.54 1.90 2.31
C VAL A 58 -3.68 3.14 3.18
N MET A 59 -2.61 3.91 3.36
CA MET A 59 -2.65 5.12 4.19
C MET A 59 -3.51 6.21 3.54
N ILE A 60 -3.42 6.38 2.23
CA ILE A 60 -4.25 7.34 1.50
C ILE A 60 -5.72 6.98 1.65
N ASP A 61 -6.07 5.70 1.48
CA ASP A 61 -7.43 5.21 1.70
C ASP A 61 -7.89 5.50 3.14
N GLY A 62 -7.05 5.21 4.11
CA GLY A 62 -7.37 5.45 5.52
C GLY A 62 -7.61 6.92 5.84
N LEU A 63 -6.86 7.82 5.19
CA LEU A 63 -7.05 9.25 5.38
C LEU A 63 -8.33 9.77 4.72
N LEU A 64 -8.73 9.19 3.59
CA LEU A 64 -9.90 9.64 2.83
C LEU A 64 -11.21 8.98 3.29
N ASN A 65 -11.17 7.69 3.59
CA ASN A 65 -12.35 6.89 3.89
C ASN A 65 -12.45 6.43 5.34
N GLY A 66 -11.42 6.69 6.15
CA GLY A 66 -11.32 6.19 7.51
C GLY A 66 -10.57 4.86 7.56
N PRO A 67 -9.98 4.53 8.71
CA PRO A 67 -9.22 3.29 8.85
C PRO A 67 -10.13 2.06 8.84
N THR A 68 -9.61 0.96 8.27
CA THR A 68 -10.28 -0.34 8.32
C THR A 68 -9.91 -1.06 9.62
N ASP A 69 -10.75 -2.01 10.04
CA ASP A 69 -10.57 -2.71 11.32
C ASP A 69 -9.33 -3.59 11.38
N ASP A 70 -8.80 -3.97 10.23
CA ASP A 70 -7.62 -4.84 10.13
C ASP A 70 -6.30 -4.12 10.35
N LEU A 71 -6.31 -2.79 10.45
CA LEU A 71 -5.09 -2.03 10.66
C LEU A 71 -4.66 -2.09 12.13
N PRO A 72 -3.33 -2.16 12.40
CA PRO A 72 -2.83 -2.09 13.76
C PRO A 72 -3.24 -0.79 14.46
N GLU A 73 -3.31 -0.82 15.78
CA GLU A 73 -3.74 0.33 16.57
C GLU A 73 -2.87 1.57 16.32
N ASP A 74 -1.56 1.39 16.27
CA ASP A 74 -0.63 2.52 16.04
C ASP A 74 -0.81 3.13 14.64
N VAL A 75 -1.13 2.33 13.63
CA VAL A 75 -1.42 2.82 12.28
C VAL A 75 -2.73 3.62 12.31
N ARG A 76 -3.76 3.09 12.97
CA ARG A 76 -5.05 3.80 13.10
C ARG A 76 -4.88 5.11 13.87
N ASP A 77 -4.07 5.12 14.91
CA ASP A 77 -3.78 6.33 15.69
C ASP A 77 -3.08 7.38 14.83
N TRP A 78 -2.11 6.96 14.01
CA TRP A 78 -1.43 7.87 13.10
C TRP A 78 -2.42 8.50 12.11
N LEU A 79 -3.31 7.70 11.54
CA LEU A 79 -4.32 8.20 10.60
C LEU A 79 -5.23 9.22 11.27
N GLN A 80 -5.65 8.96 12.51
CA GLN A 80 -6.50 9.86 13.27
C GLN A 80 -5.79 11.19 13.54
N GLN A 81 -4.52 11.13 13.90
CA GLN A 81 -3.73 12.31 14.22
C GLN A 81 -3.42 13.16 12.97
N ASN A 82 -3.43 12.54 11.79
CA ASN A 82 -3.06 13.18 10.54
C ASN A 82 -4.23 13.32 9.55
N LYS A 83 -5.46 13.19 10.02
CA LYS A 83 -6.65 13.17 9.16
C LYS A 83 -6.86 14.43 8.32
N LYS A 84 -6.16 15.51 8.62
CA LYS A 84 -6.25 16.76 7.87
C LYS A 84 -5.32 16.81 6.66
N LEU A 85 -4.46 15.81 6.49
CA LEU A 85 -3.56 15.75 5.33
C LEU A 85 -4.38 15.65 4.04
N LYS A 86 -3.98 16.43 3.05
CA LYS A 86 -4.66 16.48 1.75
C LYS A 86 -3.97 15.51 0.79
N VAL A 87 -4.58 14.35 0.57
CA VAL A 87 -3.99 13.29 -0.26
C VAL A 87 -4.86 12.91 -1.46
N ALA A 88 -5.99 13.59 -1.66
CA ALA A 88 -6.91 13.27 -2.76
C ALA A 88 -6.24 13.32 -4.13
N LYS A 89 -5.29 14.21 -4.34
CA LYS A 89 -4.55 14.32 -5.60
C LYS A 89 -3.68 13.12 -5.91
N LEU A 90 -3.36 12.31 -4.89
CA LEU A 90 -2.52 11.13 -5.05
C LEU A 90 -3.32 9.89 -5.43
N VAL A 91 -4.66 9.96 -5.41
CA VAL A 91 -5.51 8.81 -5.71
C VAL A 91 -5.23 8.21 -7.09
N PRO A 92 -5.14 8.98 -8.20
CA PRO A 92 -4.84 8.38 -9.49
C PRO A 92 -3.51 7.61 -9.51
N ASP A 93 -2.48 8.16 -8.86
CA ASP A 93 -1.18 7.51 -8.79
C ASP A 93 -1.25 6.24 -7.92
N ALA A 94 -2.02 6.27 -6.84
CA ALA A 94 -2.22 5.11 -5.98
C ALA A 94 -2.94 3.99 -6.75
N VAL A 95 -3.98 4.32 -7.50
CA VAL A 95 -4.72 3.35 -8.31
C VAL A 95 -3.81 2.75 -9.38
N SER A 96 -3.06 3.59 -10.11
CA SER A 96 -2.12 3.12 -11.13
C SER A 96 -1.04 2.22 -10.53
N GLY A 97 -0.55 2.59 -9.33
CA GLY A 97 0.45 1.80 -8.62
C GLY A 97 -0.08 0.42 -8.24
N LEU A 98 -1.33 0.35 -7.75
CA LEU A 98 -1.95 -0.93 -7.41
C LEU A 98 -2.16 -1.79 -8.65
N ASP A 99 -2.54 -1.20 -9.78
CA ASP A 99 -2.65 -1.93 -11.04
C ASP A 99 -1.31 -2.53 -11.44
N ARG A 100 -0.24 -1.76 -11.32
CA ARG A 100 1.10 -2.23 -11.61
C ARG A 100 1.54 -3.34 -10.67
N LEU A 101 1.19 -3.22 -9.39
CA LEU A 101 1.49 -4.21 -8.35
C LEU A 101 0.87 -5.57 -8.67
N LEU A 102 -0.31 -5.59 -9.28
CA LEU A 102 -1.06 -6.81 -9.59
C LEU A 102 -0.66 -7.47 -10.91
N GLN A 103 0.30 -6.90 -11.64
CA GLN A 103 0.77 -7.46 -12.91
C GLN A 103 1.86 -8.50 -12.69
N ASP A 104 2.01 -9.41 -13.64
CA ASP A 104 3.14 -10.32 -13.68
C ASP A 104 4.42 -9.50 -13.77
N GLY A 105 5.49 -9.95 -13.11
CA GLY A 105 6.74 -9.20 -13.02
C GLY A 105 6.84 -8.37 -11.75
N SER A 106 5.72 -8.15 -11.04
CA SER A 106 5.74 -7.57 -9.71
C SER A 106 6.14 -8.67 -8.72
N GLU A 107 7.24 -8.48 -8.02
CA GLU A 107 7.78 -9.51 -7.12
C GLU A 107 6.79 -9.89 -6.02
N MET A 108 6.11 -8.92 -5.42
CA MET A 108 5.12 -9.18 -4.38
C MET A 108 3.97 -10.02 -4.95
N HIS A 109 3.46 -9.67 -6.12
CA HIS A 109 2.38 -10.40 -6.78
C HIS A 109 2.81 -11.83 -7.09
N ASP A 110 4.00 -11.99 -7.65
CA ASP A 110 4.50 -13.31 -8.05
C ASP A 110 4.71 -14.22 -6.84
N LEU A 111 5.19 -13.66 -5.72
CA LEU A 111 5.33 -14.42 -4.48
C LEU A 111 3.98 -14.86 -3.93
N TRP A 112 2.97 -13.96 -3.93
CA TRP A 112 1.64 -14.34 -3.47
C TRP A 112 0.99 -15.40 -4.36
N LYS A 113 1.25 -15.35 -5.66
CA LYS A 113 0.73 -16.36 -6.61
C LYS A 113 1.19 -17.77 -6.27
N GLU A 114 2.34 -17.91 -5.63
CA GLU A 114 2.83 -19.23 -5.20
C GLU A 114 2.00 -19.82 -4.07
N ASN A 115 1.26 -19.01 -3.34
CA ASN A 115 0.37 -19.47 -2.28
C ASN A 115 -1.05 -19.60 -2.82
N LYS A 116 -1.35 -20.75 -3.40
CA LYS A 116 -2.64 -20.99 -4.08
C LYS A 116 -3.85 -20.83 -3.18
N LYS A 117 -3.69 -21.03 -1.88
CA LYS A 117 -4.78 -20.92 -0.91
C LYS A 117 -5.11 -19.48 -0.59
N LEU A 118 -4.09 -18.64 -0.39
CA LEU A 118 -4.26 -17.25 0.09
C LEU A 118 -4.25 -16.22 -1.03
N TYR A 119 -3.67 -16.54 -2.19
CA TYR A 119 -3.55 -15.58 -3.29
C TYR A 119 -4.89 -14.94 -3.67
N PRO A 120 -5.99 -15.71 -3.86
CA PRO A 120 -7.27 -15.08 -4.23
C PRO A 120 -7.76 -14.10 -3.18
N LYS A 121 -7.54 -14.39 -1.89
CA LYS A 121 -7.94 -13.51 -0.79
C LYS A 121 -7.09 -12.25 -0.76
N TRP A 122 -5.79 -12.37 -0.95
CA TRP A 122 -4.87 -11.24 -1.01
C TRP A 122 -5.22 -10.34 -2.19
N LYS A 123 -5.40 -10.93 -3.37
CA LYS A 123 -5.77 -10.18 -4.58
C LYS A 123 -7.08 -9.42 -4.39
N LYS A 124 -8.08 -10.07 -3.77
CA LYS A 124 -9.36 -9.42 -3.51
C LYS A 124 -9.19 -8.20 -2.61
N ARG A 125 -8.35 -8.28 -1.59
CA ARG A 125 -8.09 -7.14 -0.71
C ARG A 125 -7.49 -5.96 -1.47
N ILE A 126 -6.56 -6.22 -2.37
CA ILE A 126 -5.96 -5.17 -3.20
C ILE A 126 -7.02 -4.55 -4.13
N LEU A 127 -7.86 -5.37 -4.73
CA LEU A 127 -8.94 -4.89 -5.61
C LEU A 127 -9.98 -4.08 -4.84
N ASP A 128 -10.31 -4.50 -3.60
CA ASP A 128 -11.23 -3.75 -2.74
C ASP A 128 -10.64 -2.39 -2.37
N LEU A 129 -9.35 -2.35 -2.05
CA LEU A 129 -8.63 -1.11 -1.76
C LEU A 129 -8.69 -0.17 -2.97
N LYS A 130 -8.40 -0.69 -4.16
CA LYS A 130 -8.48 0.07 -5.40
C LYS A 130 -9.88 0.65 -5.61
N THR A 131 -10.92 -0.17 -5.40
CA THR A 131 -12.32 0.25 -5.55
C THR A 131 -12.66 1.40 -4.60
N ARG A 132 -12.22 1.31 -3.33
CA ARG A 132 -12.46 2.40 -2.37
C ARG A 132 -11.77 3.68 -2.81
N LEU A 133 -10.55 3.60 -3.33
CA LEU A 133 -9.83 4.76 -3.82
C LEU A 133 -10.51 5.39 -5.04
N GLU A 134 -11.00 4.56 -5.94
CA GLU A 134 -11.70 5.03 -7.14
C GLU A 134 -13.06 5.68 -6.83
N SER A 135 -13.60 5.44 -5.65
CA SER A 135 -14.88 6.01 -5.21
C SER A 135 -14.77 7.45 -4.71
N GLN A 136 -13.58 8.02 -4.66
CA GLN A 136 -13.37 9.41 -4.20
C GLN A 136 -13.75 10.45 -5.23
#